data_302a4ff1a8a3900c2e64356332fcf298
#
_entry.id   302a4ff1a8a3900c2e64356332fcf298
#
_cell.length_a   1.000
_cell.length_b   1.000
_cell.length_c   1.000
_cell.angle_alpha   90.00
_cell.angle_beta   90.00
_cell.angle_gamma   90.00
#
_symmetry.space_group_name_H-M   'P 1'
#
loop_
_entity.id
_entity.type
_entity.pdbx_description
1 polymer ?
#
loop_
_entity_poly.entity_id
_entity_poly.type
_entity_poly.pdbx_seq_one_letter_code
_entity_poly.pdbx_strand_id
1 'polypeptide(L)'
;LLLVDMSAVFTCVFFVVELLSPIYITWSRIVQNSAFYLLMLVLYIVTANDFFFDINIVGMAVYCLIWAVRIAVLTKRYHYIVRQNFSSTDKRWMWRAIAMFLSVLAAWIYSCYVESSISNIAYIVIVTVVWAVVNHHYRKVGRSIDEVRQIMS
;
A
#
# COMPACT_ATOMS: atom_id res chain seq x y z
N LEU A 1 -17.55 4.80 -6.47
CA LEU A 1 -16.37 4.13 -7.04
C LEU A 1 -15.10 4.58 -6.32
N LEU A 2 -14.86 5.89 -6.20
CA LEU A 2 -13.66 6.47 -5.58
C LEU A 2 -13.42 6.01 -4.13
N LEU A 3 -14.47 5.72 -3.39
CA LEU A 3 -14.38 5.21 -2.00
C LEU A 3 -13.79 3.80 -1.94
N VAL A 4 -14.12 2.97 -2.92
CA VAL A 4 -13.54 1.63 -3.06
C VAL A 4 -12.06 1.74 -3.44
N ASP A 5 -11.75 2.67 -4.35
CA ASP A 5 -10.38 2.91 -4.80
C ASP A 5 -9.46 3.39 -3.68
N MET A 6 -9.96 4.24 -2.78
CA MET A 6 -9.21 4.66 -1.59
C MET A 6 -8.90 3.48 -0.65
N SER A 7 -9.80 2.52 -0.51
CA SER A 7 -9.54 1.34 0.32
C SER A 7 -8.42 0.46 -0.25
N ALA A 8 -8.25 0.43 -1.57
CA ALA A 8 -7.17 -0.29 -2.23
C ALA A 8 -5.79 0.28 -1.86
N VAL A 9 -5.68 1.60 -1.71
CA VAL A 9 -4.42 2.27 -1.28
C VAL A 9 -4.00 1.79 0.11
N PHE A 10 -4.91 1.74 1.09
CA PHE A 10 -4.61 1.23 2.43
C PHE A 10 -4.16 -0.23 2.38
N THR A 11 -4.87 -1.04 1.62
CA THR A 11 -4.54 -2.47 1.48
C THR A 11 -3.15 -2.66 0.89
N CYS A 12 -2.80 -1.91 -0.15
CA CYS A 12 -1.46 -1.95 -0.75
C CYS A 12 -0.38 -1.49 0.22
N VAL A 13 -0.60 -0.38 0.94
CA VAL A 13 0.35 0.12 1.95
C VAL A 13 0.59 -0.93 3.04
N PHE A 14 -0.47 -1.47 3.63
CA PHE A 14 -0.36 -2.47 4.68
C PHE A 14 0.33 -3.73 4.20
N PHE A 15 0.02 -4.18 2.97
CA PHE A 15 0.67 -5.34 2.40
C PHE A 15 2.20 -5.14 2.29
N VAL A 16 2.64 -4.02 1.70
CA VAL A 16 4.07 -3.72 1.55
C VAL A 16 4.76 -3.58 2.91
N VAL A 17 4.09 -2.95 3.87
CA VAL A 17 4.65 -2.76 5.22
C VAL A 17 4.77 -4.08 5.96
N GLU A 18 3.78 -4.98 5.85
CA GLU A 18 3.86 -6.31 6.47
C GLU A 18 4.97 -7.16 5.85
N LEU A 19 5.25 -7.00 4.55
CA LEU A 19 6.39 -7.66 3.90
C LEU A 19 7.75 -7.17 4.44
N LEU A 20 7.86 -5.87 4.74
CA LEU A 20 9.10 -5.25 5.17
C LEU A 20 9.29 -5.30 6.70
N SER A 21 8.21 -5.37 7.43
CA SER A 21 8.20 -5.40 8.90
C SER A 21 7.07 -6.32 9.37
N PRO A 22 7.32 -7.63 9.43
CA PRO A 22 6.33 -8.60 9.90
C PRO A 22 5.80 -8.27 11.28
N ILE A 23 4.52 -8.58 11.52
CA ILE A 23 3.80 -8.29 12.79
C ILE A 23 3.52 -6.77 12.99
N TYR A 24 3.77 -5.93 11.99
CA TYR A 24 3.41 -4.51 12.09
C TYR A 24 1.89 -4.30 12.10
N ILE A 25 1.13 -5.09 11.34
CA ILE A 25 -0.31 -4.92 11.19
C ILE A 25 -1.03 -5.46 12.42
N THR A 26 -1.59 -4.54 13.20
CA THR A 26 -2.50 -4.83 14.32
C THR A 26 -3.83 -4.10 14.10
N TRP A 27 -4.92 -4.60 14.68
CA TRP A 27 -6.23 -3.95 14.59
C TRP A 27 -6.19 -2.48 15.01
N SER A 28 -5.46 -2.16 16.08
CA SER A 28 -5.29 -0.78 16.53
C SER A 28 -4.65 0.11 15.48
N ARG A 29 -3.61 -0.38 14.79
CA ARG A 29 -2.93 0.39 13.73
C ARG A 29 -3.77 0.53 12.47
N ILE A 30 -4.55 -0.48 12.12
CA ILE A 30 -5.50 -0.39 11.01
C ILE A 30 -6.52 0.72 11.31
N VAL A 31 -7.14 0.69 12.49
CA VAL A 31 -8.11 1.70 12.91
C VAL A 31 -7.49 3.09 12.96
N GLN A 32 -6.30 3.25 13.54
CA GLN A 32 -5.61 4.55 13.62
C GLN A 32 -5.30 5.13 12.24
N ASN A 33 -4.83 4.30 11.30
CA ASN A 33 -4.48 4.77 9.96
C ASN A 33 -5.70 5.08 9.10
N SER A 34 -6.81 4.36 9.29
CA SER A 34 -8.03 4.57 8.52
C SER A 34 -9.00 5.58 9.16
N ALA A 35 -8.77 5.98 10.41
CA ALA A 35 -9.70 6.83 11.16
C ALA A 35 -9.98 8.18 10.47
N PHE A 36 -8.94 8.84 9.97
CA PHE A 36 -9.11 10.11 9.26
C PHE A 36 -9.97 9.94 7.99
N TYR A 37 -9.66 8.94 7.21
CA TYR A 37 -10.42 8.62 6.00
C TYR A 37 -11.89 8.31 6.29
N LEU A 38 -12.14 7.44 7.27
CA LEU A 38 -13.50 7.08 7.68
C LEU A 38 -14.28 8.28 8.21
N LEU A 39 -13.63 9.15 8.99
CA LEU A 39 -14.25 10.37 9.51
C LEU A 39 -14.66 11.30 8.37
N MET A 40 -13.75 11.59 7.44
CA MET A 40 -14.04 12.46 6.29
C MET A 40 -15.11 11.87 5.38
N LEU A 41 -15.12 10.54 5.22
CA LEU A 41 -16.13 9.81 4.47
C LEU A 41 -17.52 9.98 5.10
N VAL A 42 -17.63 9.78 6.41
CA VAL A 42 -18.91 9.93 7.13
C VAL A 42 -19.40 11.38 7.03
N LEU A 43 -18.52 12.36 7.22
CA LEU A 43 -18.87 13.78 7.09
C LEU A 43 -19.35 14.10 5.66
N TYR A 44 -18.70 13.58 4.64
CA TYR A 44 -19.15 13.74 3.26
C TYR A 44 -20.54 13.16 3.03
N ILE A 45 -20.79 11.93 3.48
CA ILE A 45 -22.09 11.25 3.32
C ILE A 45 -23.22 12.02 4.06
N VAL A 46 -22.93 12.53 5.26
CA VAL A 46 -23.94 13.22 6.08
C VAL A 46 -24.23 14.63 5.57
N THR A 47 -23.19 15.37 5.14
CA THR A 47 -23.33 16.78 4.75
C THR A 47 -23.54 16.98 3.26
N ALA A 48 -23.22 15.96 2.43
CA ALA A 48 -23.18 16.03 0.96
C ALA A 48 -22.37 17.26 0.46
N ASN A 49 -21.31 17.63 1.19
CA ASN A 49 -20.46 18.77 0.88
C ASN A 49 -19.13 18.32 0.30
N ASP A 50 -18.86 18.72 -0.93
CA ASP A 50 -17.65 18.34 -1.70
C ASP A 50 -16.35 18.79 -1.02
N PHE A 51 -16.41 19.79 -0.13
CA PHE A 51 -15.26 20.21 0.67
C PHE A 51 -14.63 19.07 1.49
N PHE A 52 -15.44 18.19 2.08
CA PHE A 52 -14.93 17.04 2.82
C PHE A 52 -14.32 15.97 1.91
N PHE A 53 -14.82 15.89 0.69
CA PHE A 53 -14.28 15.02 -0.33
C PHE A 53 -12.89 15.50 -0.77
N ASP A 54 -12.73 16.78 -1.05
CA ASP A 54 -11.44 17.39 -1.44
C ASP A 54 -10.40 17.24 -0.33
N ILE A 55 -10.78 17.49 0.93
CA ILE A 55 -9.91 17.28 2.10
C ILE A 55 -9.48 15.80 2.17
N ASN A 56 -10.37 14.87 1.88
CA ASN A 56 -10.05 13.45 1.91
C ASN A 56 -9.00 13.08 0.84
N ILE A 57 -9.12 13.61 -0.38
CA ILE A 57 -8.13 13.42 -1.46
C ILE A 57 -6.77 13.96 -1.03
N VAL A 58 -6.72 15.19 -0.54
CA VAL A 58 -5.46 15.81 -0.08
C VAL A 58 -4.87 15.02 1.09
N GLY A 59 -5.69 14.62 2.06
CA GLY A 59 -5.27 13.79 3.19
C GLY A 59 -4.69 12.45 2.75
N MET A 60 -5.30 11.82 1.76
CA MET A 60 -4.79 10.57 1.17
C MET A 60 -3.46 10.76 0.45
N ALA A 61 -3.28 11.85 -0.29
CA ALA A 61 -2.00 12.18 -0.92
C ALA A 61 -0.89 12.35 0.12
N VAL A 62 -1.16 13.09 1.19
CA VAL A 62 -0.22 13.26 2.32
C VAL A 62 0.08 11.92 3.00
N TYR A 63 -0.93 11.10 3.24
CA TYR A 63 -0.78 9.76 3.79
C TYR A 63 0.15 8.90 2.92
N CYS A 64 -0.05 8.91 1.61
CA CYS A 64 0.79 8.18 0.67
C CYS A 64 2.26 8.65 0.70
N LEU A 65 2.50 9.97 0.79
CA LEU A 65 3.85 10.53 0.91
C LEU A 65 4.54 10.08 2.20
N ILE A 66 3.84 10.14 3.33
CA ILE A 66 4.37 9.69 4.63
C ILE A 66 4.75 8.20 4.55
N TRP A 67 3.88 7.38 3.96
CA TRP A 67 4.15 5.95 3.83
C TRP A 67 5.24 5.64 2.81
N ALA A 68 5.36 6.40 1.73
CA ALA A 68 6.48 6.25 0.79
C ALA A 68 7.83 6.45 1.49
N VAL A 69 7.95 7.48 2.32
CA VAL A 69 9.16 7.73 3.13
C VAL A 69 9.39 6.59 4.13
N ARG A 70 8.35 6.15 4.85
CA ARG A 70 8.45 5.03 5.81
C ARG A 70 8.86 3.72 5.12
N ILE A 71 8.26 3.40 3.99
CA ILE A 71 8.60 2.22 3.19
C ILE A 71 10.07 2.28 2.75
N ALA A 72 10.56 3.44 2.32
CA ALA A 72 11.96 3.61 1.95
C ALA A 72 12.91 3.34 3.13
N VAL A 73 12.57 3.81 4.34
CA VAL A 73 13.34 3.54 5.56
C VAL A 73 13.29 2.06 5.96
N LEU A 74 12.08 1.47 5.95
CA LEU A 74 11.90 0.05 6.26
C LEU A 74 12.63 -0.85 5.27
N THR A 75 12.65 -0.48 3.99
CA THR A 75 13.39 -1.17 2.93
C THR A 75 14.88 -1.21 3.23
N LYS A 76 15.47 -0.08 3.66
CA LYS A 76 16.89 -0.03 4.04
C LYS A 76 17.17 -0.95 5.23
N ARG A 77 16.31 -0.92 6.26
CA ARG A 77 16.41 -1.80 7.43
C ARG A 77 16.30 -3.27 7.08
N TYR A 78 15.31 -3.62 6.28
CA TYR A 78 15.10 -4.98 5.80
C TYR A 78 16.32 -5.49 5.01
N HIS A 79 16.87 -4.66 4.12
CA HIS A 79 18.06 -4.96 3.35
C HIS A 79 19.28 -5.25 4.22
N TYR A 80 19.46 -4.47 5.29
CA TYR A 80 20.52 -4.65 6.24
C TYR A 80 20.40 -6.01 6.97
N ILE A 81 19.22 -6.33 7.48
CA ILE A 81 18.95 -7.61 8.20
C ILE A 81 19.15 -8.82 7.26
N VAL A 82 18.61 -8.76 6.06
CA VAL A 82 18.71 -9.85 5.10
C VAL A 82 20.17 -10.05 4.65
N ARG A 83 20.93 -8.98 4.46
CA ARG A 83 22.34 -9.07 4.09
C ARG A 83 23.20 -9.72 5.17
N GLN A 84 22.87 -9.52 6.44
CA GLN A 84 23.62 -10.12 7.56
C GLN A 84 23.30 -11.60 7.78
N ASN A 85 22.07 -12.01 7.57
CA ASN A 85 21.59 -13.34 7.97
C ASN A 85 21.39 -14.31 6.79
N PHE A 86 21.28 -13.82 5.55
CA PHE A 86 20.99 -14.64 4.39
C PHE A 86 21.89 -14.32 3.21
N SER A 87 22.69 -15.29 2.77
CA SER A 87 23.65 -15.11 1.67
C SER A 87 23.03 -15.14 0.26
N SER A 88 21.83 -15.70 0.09
CA SER A 88 21.25 -16.01 -1.22
C SER A 88 19.87 -15.40 -1.51
N THR A 89 19.39 -14.49 -0.67
CA THR A 89 18.05 -13.92 -0.86
C THR A 89 18.00 -13.01 -2.08
N ASP A 90 17.13 -13.31 -3.00
CA ASP A 90 16.93 -12.49 -4.21
C ASP A 90 16.34 -11.13 -3.83
N LYS A 91 17.21 -10.12 -3.83
CA LYS A 91 16.86 -8.73 -3.47
C LYS A 91 15.93 -8.06 -4.50
N ARG A 92 15.76 -8.66 -5.65
CA ARG A 92 14.98 -8.08 -6.77
C ARG A 92 13.50 -8.06 -6.49
N TRP A 93 12.98 -9.03 -5.72
CA TRP A 93 11.55 -9.08 -5.41
C TRP A 93 11.07 -7.86 -4.62
N MET A 94 11.90 -7.35 -3.70
CA MET A 94 11.57 -6.19 -2.88
C MET A 94 11.45 -4.91 -3.72
N TRP A 95 12.38 -4.68 -4.65
CA TRP A 95 12.28 -3.56 -5.58
C TRP A 95 11.07 -3.67 -6.51
N ARG A 96 10.73 -4.90 -6.90
CA ARG A 96 9.49 -5.16 -7.66
C ARG A 96 8.25 -4.84 -6.85
N ALA A 97 8.19 -5.22 -5.57
CA ALA A 97 7.06 -4.89 -4.69
C ALA A 97 6.88 -3.37 -4.52
N ILE A 98 7.99 -2.63 -4.34
CA ILE A 98 7.97 -1.17 -4.26
C ILE A 98 7.53 -0.55 -5.59
N ALA A 99 8.05 -1.02 -6.70
CA ALA A 99 7.67 -0.54 -8.03
C ALA A 99 6.17 -0.79 -8.30
N MET A 100 5.65 -1.96 -7.91
CA MET A 100 4.23 -2.27 -8.00
C MET A 100 3.38 -1.32 -7.14
N PHE A 101 3.80 -1.06 -5.89
CA PHE A 101 3.12 -0.11 -5.02
C PHE A 101 3.07 1.28 -5.64
N LEU A 102 4.20 1.77 -6.16
CA LEU A 102 4.27 3.07 -6.83
C LEU A 102 3.41 3.12 -8.09
N SER A 103 3.32 2.03 -8.84
CA SER A 103 2.45 1.96 -10.04
C SER A 103 0.96 2.00 -9.69
N VAL A 104 0.54 1.33 -8.62
CA VAL A 104 -0.84 1.40 -8.12
C VAL A 104 -1.16 2.81 -7.64
N LEU A 105 -0.24 3.44 -6.93
CA LEU A 105 -0.40 4.80 -6.44
C LEU A 105 -0.49 5.82 -7.58
N ALA A 106 0.36 5.69 -8.60
CA ALA A 106 0.32 6.55 -9.78
C ALA A 106 -0.98 6.36 -10.57
N ALA A 107 -1.42 5.11 -10.73
CA ALA A 107 -2.69 4.79 -11.39
C ALA A 107 -3.90 5.35 -10.61
N TRP A 108 -3.85 5.30 -9.27
CA TRP A 108 -4.87 5.89 -8.42
C TRP A 108 -4.93 7.41 -8.56
N ILE A 109 -3.78 8.11 -8.51
CA ILE A 109 -3.70 9.56 -8.71
C ILE A 109 -4.27 9.92 -10.09
N TYR A 110 -3.86 9.18 -11.12
CA TYR A 110 -4.37 9.40 -12.49
C TYR A 110 -5.89 9.23 -12.56
N SER A 111 -6.46 8.21 -11.93
CA SER A 111 -7.89 7.96 -11.84
C SER A 111 -8.66 9.09 -11.16
N CYS A 112 -8.04 9.78 -10.18
CA CYS A 112 -8.67 10.92 -9.49
C CYS A 112 -8.83 12.15 -10.40
N TYR A 113 -7.95 12.33 -11.39
CA TYR A 113 -7.95 13.51 -12.26
C TYR A 113 -8.63 13.31 -13.61
N VAL A 114 -8.83 12.07 -14.03
CA VAL A 114 -9.38 11.75 -15.35
C VAL A 114 -10.73 11.04 -15.19
N GLU A 115 -11.80 11.80 -15.35
CA GLU A 115 -13.19 11.29 -15.34
C GLU A 115 -13.55 10.56 -16.65
N SER A 116 -12.80 9.51 -16.97
CA SER A 116 -13.03 8.69 -18.15
C SER A 116 -13.32 7.26 -17.75
N SER A 117 -14.35 6.66 -18.32
CA SER A 117 -14.64 5.23 -18.12
C SER A 117 -13.48 4.33 -18.53
N ILE A 118 -12.71 4.72 -19.54
CA ILE A 118 -11.51 4.01 -19.99
C ILE A 118 -10.42 4.07 -18.92
N SER A 119 -10.23 5.21 -18.27
CA SER A 119 -9.28 5.39 -17.18
C SER A 119 -9.58 4.48 -15.99
N ASN A 120 -10.86 4.38 -15.61
CA ASN A 120 -11.29 3.50 -14.52
C ASN A 120 -11.09 2.02 -14.85
N ILE A 121 -11.36 1.61 -16.08
CA ILE A 121 -11.09 0.23 -16.53
C ILE A 121 -9.58 -0.05 -16.50
N ALA A 122 -8.75 0.86 -17.02
CA ALA A 122 -7.30 0.72 -17.00
C ALA A 122 -6.76 0.61 -15.57
N TYR A 123 -7.27 1.42 -14.64
CA TYR A 123 -6.93 1.33 -13.22
C TYR A 123 -7.26 -0.05 -12.62
N ILE A 124 -8.48 -0.55 -12.83
CA ILE A 124 -8.90 -1.87 -12.34
C ILE A 124 -7.98 -2.97 -12.89
N VAL A 125 -7.67 -2.92 -14.19
CA VAL A 125 -6.77 -3.90 -14.82
C VAL A 125 -5.36 -3.84 -14.18
N ILE A 126 -4.78 -2.65 -14.01
CA ILE A 126 -3.47 -2.47 -13.39
C ILE A 126 -3.47 -3.04 -11.97
N VAL A 127 -4.45 -2.69 -11.14
CA VAL A 127 -4.56 -3.19 -9.76
C VAL A 127 -4.69 -4.71 -9.75
N THR A 128 -5.51 -5.29 -10.62
CA THR A 128 -5.71 -6.75 -10.71
C THR A 128 -4.42 -7.46 -11.10
N VAL A 129 -3.70 -6.96 -12.10
CA VAL A 129 -2.40 -7.52 -12.55
C VAL A 129 -1.38 -7.43 -11.43
N VAL A 130 -1.26 -6.29 -10.76
CA VAL A 130 -0.35 -6.10 -9.63
C VAL A 130 -0.66 -7.11 -8.52
N TRP A 131 -1.92 -7.27 -8.14
CA TRP A 131 -2.33 -8.24 -7.12
C TRP A 131 -2.03 -9.69 -7.53
N ALA A 132 -2.25 -10.05 -8.78
CA ALA A 132 -1.94 -11.39 -9.29
C ALA A 132 -0.44 -11.68 -9.22
N VAL A 133 0.40 -10.73 -9.64
CA VAL A 133 1.86 -10.84 -9.59
C VAL A 133 2.36 -10.90 -8.16
N VAL A 134 1.85 -10.06 -7.27
CA VAL A 134 2.19 -10.06 -5.85
C VAL A 134 1.82 -11.40 -5.21
N ASN A 135 0.62 -11.90 -5.45
CA ASN A 135 0.15 -13.17 -4.90
C ASN A 135 0.99 -14.37 -5.40
N HIS A 136 1.36 -14.35 -6.67
CA HIS A 136 2.25 -15.37 -7.24
C HIS A 136 3.65 -15.35 -6.58
N HIS A 137 4.21 -14.15 -6.37
CA HIS A 137 5.52 -14.01 -5.73
C HIS A 137 5.49 -14.32 -4.23
N TYR A 138 4.40 -13.94 -3.53
CA TYR A 138 4.22 -14.23 -2.10
C TYR A 138 4.35 -15.71 -1.80
N ARG A 139 3.78 -16.57 -2.64
CA ARG A 139 3.89 -18.03 -2.48
C ARG A 139 5.33 -18.53 -2.61
N LYS A 140 6.15 -17.89 -3.44
CA LYS A 140 7.57 -18.25 -3.63
C LYS A 140 8.46 -17.75 -2.49
N VAL A 141 8.14 -16.60 -1.92
CA VAL A 141 8.97 -15.90 -0.93
C VAL A 141 8.51 -16.20 0.51
N GLY A 142 7.40 -16.90 0.69
CA GLY A 142 6.79 -17.18 1.99
C GLY A 142 7.78 -17.76 3.01
N ARG A 143 8.66 -18.67 2.59
CA ARG A 143 9.71 -19.23 3.46
C ARG A 143 10.67 -18.15 3.97
N SER A 144 11.15 -17.29 3.11
CA SER A 144 12.08 -16.20 3.49
C SER A 144 11.41 -15.19 4.43
N ILE A 145 10.12 -14.96 4.28
CA ILE A 145 9.35 -14.05 5.16
C ILE A 145 9.20 -14.67 6.54
N ASP A 146 8.91 -15.95 6.63
CA ASP A 146 8.78 -16.66 7.92
C ASP A 146 10.12 -16.70 8.67
N GLU A 147 11.23 -16.90 7.97
CA GLU A 147 12.57 -16.85 8.56
C GLU A 147 12.90 -15.43 9.08
N VAL A 148 12.61 -14.38 8.30
CA VAL A 148 12.78 -12.99 8.76
C VAL A 148 11.88 -12.68 9.95
N ARG A 149 10.65 -13.20 9.95
CA ARG A 149 9.71 -13.05 11.06
C ARG A 149 10.26 -13.64 12.36
N GLN A 150 10.91 -14.81 12.30
CA GLN A 150 11.52 -15.44 13.46
C GLN A 150 12.70 -14.66 14.03
N ILE A 151 13.44 -13.94 13.17
CA ILE A 151 14.60 -13.13 13.62
C ILE A 151 14.13 -11.79 14.21
N MET A 152 12.98 -11.26 13.76
CA MET A 152 12.46 -9.97 14.22
C MET A 152 11.50 -10.07 15.41
N SER A 153 11.06 -11.27 15.75
CA SER A 153 10.23 -11.56 16.94
C SER A 153 11.10 -11.72 18.20
#